data_dca44cb05985154dd2601904827b6e30
#
_entry.id   dca44cb05985154dd2601904827b6e30
#
_cell.length_a   1.000
_cell.length_b   1.000
_cell.length_c   1.000
_cell.angle_alpha   90.00
_cell.angle_beta   90.00
_cell.angle_gamma   90.00
#
_symmetry.space_group_name_H-M   'P 1'
#
loop_
_entity.id
_entity.type
_entity.pdbx_description
1 polymer ?
#
loop_
_entity_poly.entity_id
_entity_poly.type
_entity_poly.pdbx_seq_one_letter_code
_entity_poly.pdbx_strand_id
1 'polypeptide(L)'
;MKKANFFKVNELKAKKVLEDSTLRVVTNENTMVSFFEFGPNTTIMPKHKHPHEQTGVVITGSVKMVVGGETKILKVSEGVVIPPNVEHEATPLEPGTKMIDFFYPIREDYLK
;
A
#
# COMPACT_ATOMS: atom_id res chain seq x y z
N MET A 1 0.16 -24.08 -18.63
CA MET A 1 -0.73 -23.45 -17.64
C MET A 1 0.02 -23.21 -16.34
N LYS A 2 -0.12 -22.05 -15.78
CA LYS A 2 0.50 -21.72 -14.50
C LYS A 2 -0.35 -22.23 -13.35
N LYS A 3 0.29 -22.64 -12.28
CA LYS A 3 -0.39 -23.16 -11.11
C LYS A 3 -0.83 -22.02 -10.20
N ALA A 4 -1.91 -22.23 -9.45
CA ALA A 4 -2.27 -21.35 -8.37
C ALA A 4 -1.17 -21.37 -7.30
N ASN A 5 -1.00 -20.26 -6.62
CA ASN A 5 -0.04 -20.13 -5.54
C ASN A 5 -0.78 -19.64 -4.30
N PHE A 6 -0.75 -20.44 -3.24
CA PHE A 6 -1.41 -20.11 -1.98
C PHE A 6 -0.40 -19.49 -1.02
N PHE A 7 -0.82 -18.54 -0.23
CA PHE A 7 0.08 -17.86 0.68
C PHE A 7 -0.64 -17.46 1.97
N LYS A 8 0.16 -17.25 3.01
CA LYS A 8 -0.30 -16.61 4.24
C LYS A 8 0.46 -15.29 4.38
N VAL A 9 -0.24 -14.21 4.64
CA VAL A 9 0.37 -12.88 4.68
C VAL A 9 1.55 -12.82 5.64
N ASN A 10 1.39 -13.37 6.84
CA ASN A 10 2.45 -13.32 7.85
C ASN A 10 3.64 -14.21 7.54
N GLU A 11 3.56 -15.06 6.51
CA GLU A 11 4.68 -15.88 6.05
C GLU A 11 5.39 -15.28 4.84
N LEU A 12 4.85 -14.21 4.26
CA LEU A 12 5.51 -13.51 3.18
C LEU A 12 6.73 -12.76 3.70
N LYS A 13 7.76 -12.65 2.85
CA LYS A 13 8.96 -11.92 3.23
C LYS A 13 8.62 -10.48 3.55
N ALA A 14 8.99 -10.03 4.73
CA ALA A 14 8.78 -8.65 5.17
C ALA A 14 9.98 -7.79 4.78
N LYS A 15 9.69 -6.61 4.22
CA LYS A 15 10.69 -5.62 3.86
C LYS A 15 10.44 -4.39 4.71
N LYS A 16 11.49 -3.89 5.39
CA LYS A 16 11.36 -2.67 6.17
C LYS A 16 11.40 -1.46 5.22
N VAL A 17 10.45 -0.55 5.38
CA VAL A 17 10.35 0.67 4.58
C VAL A 17 10.01 1.84 5.51
N LEU A 18 10.30 3.07 5.10
CA LEU A 18 10.01 4.27 5.90
C LEU A 18 10.50 4.15 7.35
N GLU A 19 11.70 3.59 7.54
CA GLU A 19 12.35 3.40 8.84
C GLU A 19 11.67 2.35 9.73
N ASP A 20 10.35 2.44 9.95
CA ASP A 20 9.65 1.58 10.91
C ASP A 20 8.44 0.86 10.35
N SER A 21 8.16 1.00 9.06
CA SER A 21 7.01 0.36 8.42
C SER A 21 7.41 -0.94 7.72
N THR A 22 6.44 -1.79 7.45
CA THR A 22 6.66 -3.11 6.88
C THR A 22 5.86 -3.27 5.59
N LEU A 23 6.51 -3.81 4.57
CA LEU A 23 5.90 -4.09 3.27
C LEU A 23 6.05 -5.55 2.93
N ARG A 24 4.94 -6.19 2.53
CA ARG A 24 4.91 -7.54 1.97
C ARG A 24 4.17 -7.49 0.65
N VAL A 25 4.61 -8.26 -0.33
CA VAL A 25 3.98 -8.24 -1.66
C VAL A 25 3.75 -9.63 -2.20
N VAL A 26 2.71 -9.76 -3.02
CA VAL A 26 2.41 -10.95 -3.81
C VAL A 26 2.16 -10.49 -5.23
N THR A 27 2.73 -11.22 -6.20
CA THR A 27 2.56 -10.87 -7.61
C THR A 27 1.81 -11.97 -8.36
N ASN A 28 1.02 -11.56 -9.33
CA ASN A 28 0.50 -12.41 -10.38
C ASN A 28 1.26 -12.03 -11.67
N GLU A 29 0.78 -12.41 -12.82
CA GLU A 29 1.48 -12.11 -14.09
C GLU A 29 1.66 -10.61 -14.32
N ASN A 30 0.61 -9.81 -14.07
CA ASN A 30 0.62 -8.39 -14.39
C ASN A 30 0.21 -7.52 -13.21
N THR A 31 -0.20 -8.11 -12.11
CA THR A 31 -0.73 -7.37 -10.97
C THR A 31 0.05 -7.69 -9.70
N MET A 32 -0.04 -6.78 -8.75
CA MET A 32 0.61 -6.93 -7.45
C MET A 32 -0.35 -6.53 -6.36
N VAL A 33 -0.32 -7.27 -5.27
CA VAL A 33 -0.98 -6.88 -4.02
C VAL A 33 0.09 -6.60 -2.99
N SER A 34 0.02 -5.46 -2.32
CA SER A 34 0.91 -5.14 -1.21
C SER A 34 0.13 -5.10 0.09
N PHE A 35 0.78 -5.58 1.15
CA PHE A 35 0.28 -5.55 2.53
C PHE A 35 1.21 -4.61 3.28
N PHE A 36 0.72 -3.41 3.57
CA PHE A 36 1.53 -2.36 4.17
C PHE A 36 1.10 -2.12 5.61
N GLU A 37 2.05 -2.17 6.51
CA GLU A 37 1.79 -1.87 7.92
C GLU A 37 2.67 -0.69 8.34
N PHE A 38 2.02 0.43 8.67
CA PHE A 38 2.72 1.58 9.23
C PHE A 38 3.21 1.23 10.63
N GLY A 39 4.42 1.66 10.94
CA GLY A 39 5.05 1.36 12.21
C GLY A 39 4.55 2.23 13.37
N PRO A 40 5.14 2.01 14.57
CA PRO A 40 4.69 2.70 15.78
C PRO A 40 4.94 4.21 15.77
N ASN A 41 5.87 4.69 14.93
CA ASN A 41 6.17 6.13 14.89
C ASN A 41 5.27 6.90 13.94
N THR A 42 4.31 6.25 13.29
CA THR A 42 3.38 6.86 12.33
C THR A 42 4.11 7.69 11.25
N THR A 43 5.20 7.12 10.72
CA THR A 43 6.00 7.79 9.69
C THR A 43 5.21 7.96 8.40
N ILE A 44 5.23 9.16 7.85
CA ILE A 44 4.46 9.52 6.65
C ILE A 44 5.04 8.84 5.42
N MET A 45 4.17 8.30 4.57
CA MET A 45 4.52 7.94 3.20
C MET A 45 4.53 9.24 2.39
N PRO A 46 5.72 9.74 1.99
CA PRO A 46 5.81 11.06 1.39
C PRO A 46 5.15 11.13 0.00
N LYS A 47 4.86 12.35 -0.41
CA LYS A 47 4.25 12.60 -1.72
C LYS A 47 5.08 11.99 -2.83
N HIS A 48 4.42 11.22 -3.68
CA HIS A 48 5.05 10.57 -4.83
C HIS A 48 4.00 10.27 -5.90
N LYS A 49 4.45 9.90 -7.06
CA LYS A 49 3.58 9.41 -8.13
C LYS A 49 4.30 8.31 -8.90
N HIS A 50 3.55 7.47 -9.58
CA HIS A 50 4.08 6.39 -10.39
C HIS A 50 3.10 6.06 -11.52
N PRO A 51 3.57 5.42 -12.61
CA PRO A 51 2.70 5.12 -13.75
C PRO A 51 1.72 3.99 -13.50
N HIS A 52 1.79 3.33 -12.34
CA HIS A 52 0.93 2.21 -11.99
C HIS A 52 -0.44 2.70 -11.52
N GLU A 53 -1.48 1.97 -11.89
CA GLU A 53 -2.79 2.13 -11.25
C GLU A 53 -2.70 1.58 -9.84
N GLN A 54 -3.37 2.21 -8.90
CA GLN A 54 -3.36 1.77 -7.51
C GLN A 54 -4.76 1.90 -6.91
N THR A 55 -5.16 0.87 -6.17
CA THR A 55 -6.39 0.91 -5.39
C THR A 55 -6.04 0.43 -3.99
N GLY A 56 -6.31 1.26 -2.99
CA GLY A 56 -5.97 0.93 -1.60
C GLY A 56 -7.19 0.90 -0.70
N VAL A 57 -7.13 0.06 0.32
CA VAL A 57 -8.20 -0.04 1.32
C VAL A 57 -7.57 -0.18 2.71
N VAL A 58 -8.17 0.50 3.69
CA VAL A 58 -7.71 0.43 5.09
C VAL A 58 -8.28 -0.81 5.75
N ILE A 59 -7.42 -1.62 6.36
CA ILE A 59 -7.79 -2.85 7.06
C ILE A 59 -7.82 -2.63 8.57
N THR A 60 -6.87 -1.86 9.09
CA THR A 60 -6.76 -1.55 10.53
C THR A 60 -6.33 -0.10 10.66
N GLY A 61 -6.88 0.60 11.62
CA GLY A 61 -6.48 1.99 11.91
C GLY A 61 -7.14 3.01 11.00
N SER A 62 -6.42 4.08 10.71
CA SER A 62 -6.92 5.17 9.86
C SER A 62 -5.75 5.93 9.25
N VAL A 63 -6.00 6.54 8.09
CA VAL A 63 -4.96 7.24 7.34
C VAL A 63 -5.56 8.49 6.70
N LYS A 64 -4.78 9.58 6.72
CA LYS A 64 -5.12 10.77 5.93
C LYS A 64 -4.43 10.63 4.59
N MET A 65 -5.21 10.62 3.51
CA MET A 65 -4.68 10.56 2.16
C MET A 65 -4.85 11.91 1.48
N VAL A 66 -3.80 12.35 0.79
CA VAL A 66 -3.90 13.50 -0.12
C VAL A 66 -3.61 12.94 -1.51
N VAL A 67 -4.60 12.99 -2.39
CA VAL A 67 -4.52 12.39 -3.72
C VAL A 67 -4.99 13.42 -4.75
N GLY A 68 -4.09 13.83 -5.64
CA GLY A 68 -4.41 14.82 -6.67
C GLY A 68 -4.98 16.11 -6.10
N GLY A 69 -4.50 16.53 -4.93
CA GLY A 69 -4.97 17.73 -4.27
C GLY A 69 -6.22 17.55 -3.41
N GLU A 70 -6.84 16.37 -3.43
CA GLU A 70 -7.98 16.06 -2.57
C GLU A 70 -7.51 15.39 -1.29
N THR A 71 -8.00 15.85 -0.15
CA THR A 71 -7.66 15.32 1.16
C THR A 71 -8.84 14.59 1.76
N LYS A 72 -8.60 13.37 2.25
CA LYS A 72 -9.65 12.60 2.92
C LYS A 72 -9.04 11.69 3.98
N ILE A 73 -9.76 11.54 5.09
CA ILE A 73 -9.40 10.57 6.13
C ILE A 73 -10.15 9.28 5.80
N LEU A 74 -9.39 8.19 5.71
CA LEU A 74 -9.93 6.85 5.44
C LEU A 74 -9.88 6.03 6.72
N LYS A 75 -10.99 5.39 7.04
CA LYS A 75 -11.13 4.47 8.18
C LYS A 75 -11.24 3.05 7.67
N VAL A 76 -11.34 2.10 8.58
CA VAL A 76 -11.45 0.67 8.23
C VAL A 76 -12.55 0.44 7.19
N SER A 77 -12.24 -0.33 6.17
CA SER A 77 -13.10 -0.67 5.02
C SER A 77 -13.36 0.48 4.05
N GLU A 78 -12.68 1.61 4.23
CA GLU A 78 -12.72 2.70 3.26
C GLU A 78 -11.45 2.68 2.41
N GLY A 79 -11.56 3.13 1.18
CA GLY A 79 -10.45 3.06 0.25
C GLY A 79 -10.41 4.19 -0.74
N VAL A 80 -9.42 4.11 -1.63
CA VAL A 80 -9.16 5.14 -2.64
C VAL A 80 -8.69 4.48 -3.93
N VAL A 81 -9.15 5.03 -5.05
CA VAL A 81 -8.66 4.68 -6.38
C VAL A 81 -7.72 5.79 -6.82
N ILE A 82 -6.47 5.44 -7.11
CA ILE A 82 -5.45 6.40 -7.53
C ILE A 82 -5.09 6.13 -8.99
N PRO A 83 -5.47 7.03 -9.91
CA PRO A 83 -5.12 6.85 -11.32
C PRO A 83 -3.61 6.94 -11.55
N PRO A 84 -3.12 6.45 -12.70
CA PRO A 84 -1.69 6.56 -13.03
C PRO A 84 -1.19 7.99 -12.97
N ASN A 85 0.02 8.19 -12.44
CA ASN A 85 0.72 9.47 -12.42
C ASN A 85 0.04 10.58 -11.62
N VAL A 86 -0.88 10.24 -10.73
CA VAL A 86 -1.50 11.20 -9.82
C VAL A 86 -0.70 11.22 -8.52
N GLU A 87 -0.24 12.40 -8.11
CA GLU A 87 0.52 12.55 -6.87
C GLU A 87 -0.33 12.18 -5.66
N HIS A 88 0.27 11.46 -4.72
CA HIS A 88 -0.42 11.07 -3.49
C HIS A 88 0.56 10.90 -2.33
N GLU A 89 0.03 11.08 -1.14
CA GLU A 89 0.76 10.85 0.12
C GLU A 89 -0.19 10.29 1.17
N ALA A 90 0.36 9.62 2.15
CA ALA A 90 -0.42 8.98 3.20
C ALA A 90 0.18 9.28 4.57
N THR A 91 -0.64 9.76 5.48
CA THR A 91 -0.25 10.02 6.86
C THR A 91 -1.06 9.10 7.77
N PRO A 92 -0.44 8.08 8.39
CA PRO A 92 -1.17 7.24 9.32
C PRO A 92 -1.55 8.05 10.56
N LEU A 93 -2.77 7.88 11.02
CA LEU A 93 -3.28 8.59 12.18
C LEU A 93 -3.19 7.75 13.46
N GLU A 94 -2.89 6.46 13.32
CA GLU A 94 -2.73 5.53 14.43
C GLU A 94 -1.52 4.64 14.18
N PRO A 95 -0.78 4.28 15.23
CA PRO A 95 0.30 3.29 15.09
C PRO A 95 -0.27 1.96 14.59
N GLY A 96 0.48 1.26 13.74
CA GLY A 96 0.06 -0.04 13.25
C GLY A 96 -1.07 -0.02 12.24
N THR A 97 -1.35 1.12 11.63
CA THR A 97 -2.35 1.20 10.54
C THR A 97 -1.94 0.28 9.41
N LYS A 98 -2.89 -0.51 8.92
CA LYS A 98 -2.65 -1.48 7.83
C LYS A 98 -3.51 -1.16 6.63
N MET A 99 -2.87 -1.25 5.46
CA MET A 99 -3.54 -1.07 4.16
C MET A 99 -3.20 -2.22 3.24
N ILE A 100 -4.15 -2.56 2.38
CA ILE A 100 -3.90 -3.45 1.25
C ILE A 100 -4.00 -2.60 0.00
N ASP A 101 -2.99 -2.67 -0.87
CA ASP A 101 -2.95 -1.93 -2.12
C ASP A 101 -2.80 -2.88 -3.30
N PHE A 102 -3.54 -2.59 -4.36
CA PHE A 102 -3.50 -3.35 -5.60
C PHE A 102 -2.87 -2.49 -6.68
N PHE A 103 -1.92 -3.06 -7.44
CA PHE A 103 -1.18 -2.35 -8.47
C PHE A 103 -1.28 -3.05 -9.82
N TYR A 104 -1.39 -2.25 -10.88
CA TYR A 104 -1.24 -2.71 -12.24
C TYR A 104 -0.47 -1.65 -13.03
N PRO A 105 0.62 -2.00 -13.75
CA PRO A 105 1.32 -3.28 -13.70
C PRO A 105 2.08 -3.47 -12.38
N ILE A 106 2.88 -4.51 -12.31
CA ILE A 106 3.69 -4.81 -11.12
C ILE A 106 4.64 -3.65 -10.81
N ARG A 107 4.68 -3.22 -9.56
CA ARG A 107 5.67 -2.24 -9.09
C ARG A 107 6.99 -2.94 -8.81
N GLU A 108 7.90 -2.86 -9.77
CA GLU A 108 9.17 -3.56 -9.66
C GLU A 108 10.08 -3.02 -8.57
N ASP A 109 9.93 -1.76 -8.22
CA ASP A 109 10.67 -1.16 -7.10
C ASP A 109 10.33 -1.84 -5.76
N TYR A 110 9.13 -2.40 -5.64
CA TYR A 110 8.72 -3.13 -4.43
C TYR A 110 9.32 -4.54 -4.35
N LEU A 111 9.89 -5.04 -5.44
CA LEU A 111 10.50 -6.38 -5.48
C LEU A 111 11.98 -6.37 -5.12
N LYS A 112 12.59 -5.21 -4.97
CA LYS A 112 14.03 -5.07 -4.72
C LYS A 112 14.37 -5.08 -3.25
#